data_dc5cb4ac1424d29e75a2d2d4e03d403e
#
_entry.id   dc5cb4ac1424d29e75a2d2d4e03d403e
#
_cell.length_a   1.000
_cell.length_b   1.000
_cell.length_c   1.000
_cell.angle_alpha   90.00
_cell.angle_beta   90.00
_cell.angle_gamma   90.00
#
_symmetry.space_group_name_H-M   'P 1'
#
loop_
_entity.id
_entity.type
_entity.pdbx_description
1 polymer ?
#
loop_
_entity_poly.entity_id
_entity_poly.type
_entity_poly.pdbx_seq_one_letter_code
_entity_poly.pdbx_strand_id
1 'polypeptide(L)'
;MGHMVEKVLRERGIELVQATDDVQSVDPALAKACVCIDFTTPDAFRANYPFIAQHFKAAVVGTTGWNDIRADVTRAFEAAGTPMVHASNFSLGVNALFAAVSRASAILKGAGYKADIEEIHHIHKLDAPSGTAKTLASLVEEGLGTKPEITSIREGEVPGIHTLTLESACDKLTFRHEAFSREGFAQGAVTAALLTEGLQGVHEFSELL
;
A
#
# COMPACT_ATOMS: atom_id res chain seq x y z
N MET A 1 -9.17 -0.47 -9.51
CA MET A 1 -7.93 -1.28 -9.35
C MET A 1 -8.08 -2.67 -9.97
N GLY A 2 -9.17 -3.41 -9.77
CA GLY A 2 -9.34 -4.78 -10.28
C GLY A 2 -8.95 -4.98 -11.74
N HIS A 3 -9.50 -4.19 -12.68
CA HIS A 3 -9.14 -4.28 -14.11
C HIS A 3 -7.65 -4.03 -14.41
N MET A 4 -6.96 -3.22 -13.60
CA MET A 4 -5.51 -3.04 -13.76
C MET A 4 -4.73 -4.26 -13.29
N VAL A 5 -5.15 -4.90 -12.20
CA VAL A 5 -4.57 -6.16 -11.74
C VAL A 5 -4.77 -7.24 -12.80
N GLU A 6 -5.98 -7.36 -13.37
CA GLU A 6 -6.29 -8.28 -14.47
C GLU A 6 -5.35 -8.07 -15.68
N LYS A 7 -5.15 -6.80 -16.09
CA LYS A 7 -4.21 -6.46 -17.17
C LYS A 7 -2.79 -6.95 -16.86
N VAL A 8 -2.29 -6.64 -15.66
CA VAL A 8 -0.92 -7.01 -15.24
C VAL A 8 -0.75 -8.53 -15.16
N LEU A 9 -1.74 -9.26 -14.65
CA LEU A 9 -1.72 -10.73 -14.61
C LEU A 9 -1.59 -11.30 -16.02
N ARG A 10 -2.39 -10.79 -16.96
CA ARG A 10 -2.36 -11.21 -18.38
C ARG A 10 -1.00 -10.92 -19.03
N GLU A 11 -0.42 -9.73 -18.80
CA GLU A 11 0.88 -9.35 -19.33
C GLU A 11 2.03 -10.19 -18.78
N ARG A 12 1.91 -10.64 -17.52
CA ARG A 12 2.89 -11.53 -16.88
C ARG A 12 2.65 -13.02 -17.14
N GLY A 13 1.62 -13.39 -17.90
CA GLY A 13 1.25 -14.78 -18.16
C GLY A 13 0.78 -15.54 -16.91
N ILE A 14 0.26 -14.82 -15.91
CA ILE A 14 -0.28 -15.40 -14.68
C ILE A 14 -1.78 -15.61 -14.88
N GLU A 15 -2.27 -16.80 -14.54
CA GLU A 15 -3.67 -17.15 -14.70
C GLU A 15 -4.57 -16.33 -13.77
N LEU A 16 -5.57 -15.67 -14.34
CA LEU A 16 -6.69 -15.10 -13.62
C LEU A 16 -7.81 -16.13 -13.61
N VAL A 17 -8.04 -16.78 -12.49
CA VAL A 17 -9.04 -17.82 -12.35
C VAL A 17 -10.46 -17.25 -12.31
N GLN A 18 -10.65 -16.15 -11.56
CA GLN A 18 -11.94 -15.46 -11.45
C GLN A 18 -11.76 -14.00 -11.07
N ALA A 19 -12.57 -13.10 -11.64
CA ALA A 19 -12.77 -11.73 -11.19
C ALA A 19 -14.24 -11.60 -10.73
N THR A 20 -14.46 -11.05 -9.54
CA THR A 20 -15.81 -10.95 -8.95
C THR A 20 -15.88 -9.78 -7.97
N ASP A 21 -17.06 -9.19 -7.84
CA ASP A 21 -17.40 -8.25 -6.77
C ASP A 21 -17.99 -8.94 -5.53
N ASP A 22 -18.28 -10.26 -5.64
CA ASP A 22 -18.78 -11.10 -4.56
C ASP A 22 -17.83 -12.30 -4.34
N VAL A 23 -16.85 -12.11 -3.45
CA VAL A 23 -15.86 -13.15 -3.15
C VAL A 23 -16.47 -14.36 -2.45
N GLN A 24 -17.60 -14.21 -1.75
CA GLN A 24 -18.27 -15.30 -1.06
C GLN A 24 -19.00 -16.26 -2.02
N SER A 25 -19.21 -15.85 -3.28
CA SER A 25 -19.74 -16.72 -4.33
C SER A 25 -18.69 -17.62 -4.97
N VAL A 26 -17.41 -17.44 -4.66
CA VAL A 26 -16.33 -18.28 -5.19
C VAL A 26 -16.40 -19.68 -4.59
N ASP A 27 -16.29 -20.71 -5.42
CA ASP A 27 -16.22 -22.10 -4.95
C ASP A 27 -15.03 -22.28 -3.99
N PRO A 28 -15.25 -22.71 -2.73
CA PRO A 28 -14.18 -22.91 -1.75
C PRO A 28 -13.07 -23.86 -2.22
N ALA A 29 -13.40 -24.87 -3.05
CA ALA A 29 -12.39 -25.78 -3.61
C ALA A 29 -11.47 -25.05 -4.59
N LEU A 30 -12.02 -24.11 -5.37
CA LEU A 30 -11.26 -23.26 -6.28
C LEU A 30 -10.43 -22.23 -5.48
N ALA A 31 -11.04 -21.56 -4.51
CA ALA A 31 -10.40 -20.55 -3.68
C ALA A 31 -9.12 -21.08 -2.99
N LYS A 32 -9.16 -22.35 -2.53
CA LYS A 32 -8.04 -23.01 -1.85
C LYS A 32 -6.76 -23.12 -2.69
N ALA A 33 -6.86 -23.04 -4.00
CA ALA A 33 -5.72 -23.07 -4.92
C ALA A 33 -5.28 -21.65 -5.32
N CYS A 34 -6.02 -20.59 -4.96
CA CYS A 34 -5.86 -19.23 -5.47
C CYS A 34 -5.40 -18.24 -4.40
N VAL A 35 -4.67 -17.24 -4.83
CA VAL A 35 -4.40 -16.02 -4.04
C VAL A 35 -5.51 -15.01 -4.32
N CYS A 36 -6.17 -14.52 -3.27
CA CYS A 36 -7.14 -13.44 -3.37
C CYS A 36 -6.43 -12.09 -3.40
N ILE A 37 -6.70 -11.25 -4.42
CA ILE A 37 -6.22 -9.86 -4.46
C ILE A 37 -7.44 -8.94 -4.30
N ASP A 38 -7.55 -8.31 -3.13
CA ASP A 38 -8.68 -7.46 -2.74
C ASP A 38 -8.37 -5.96 -2.92
N PHE A 39 -9.19 -5.29 -3.73
CA PHE A 39 -9.24 -3.83 -3.88
C PHE A 39 -10.69 -3.37 -3.88
N THR A 40 -11.43 -3.71 -2.85
CA THR A 40 -12.85 -3.39 -2.69
C THR A 40 -13.07 -2.11 -1.86
N THR A 41 -14.10 -2.09 -1.05
CA THR A 41 -14.39 -1.03 -0.07
C THR A 41 -14.11 -1.52 1.35
N PRO A 42 -13.94 -0.60 2.33
CA PRO A 42 -13.75 -0.99 3.74
C PRO A 42 -14.86 -1.92 4.25
N ASP A 43 -16.11 -1.61 3.92
CA ASP A 43 -17.27 -2.40 4.37
C ASP A 43 -17.31 -3.79 3.71
N ALA A 44 -17.00 -3.86 2.41
CA ALA A 44 -16.89 -5.14 1.70
C ALA A 44 -15.77 -6.00 2.28
N PHE A 45 -14.60 -5.43 2.52
CA PHE A 45 -13.50 -6.17 3.14
C PHE A 45 -13.86 -6.66 4.56
N ARG A 46 -14.52 -5.83 5.39
CA ARG A 46 -15.01 -6.24 6.72
C ARG A 46 -15.95 -7.45 6.66
N ALA A 47 -16.83 -7.49 5.67
CA ALA A 47 -17.73 -8.62 5.47
C ALA A 47 -17.02 -9.87 4.93
N ASN A 48 -15.95 -9.68 4.15
CA ASN A 48 -15.34 -10.73 3.35
C ASN A 48 -14.09 -11.37 3.96
N TYR A 49 -13.35 -10.66 4.84
CA TYR A 49 -12.08 -11.17 5.35
C TYR A 49 -12.19 -12.53 6.06
N PRO A 50 -13.27 -12.89 6.79
CA PRO A 50 -13.37 -14.20 7.41
C PRO A 50 -13.44 -15.33 6.37
N PHE A 51 -14.19 -15.10 5.28
CA PHE A 51 -14.28 -16.05 4.17
C PHE A 51 -12.92 -16.17 3.45
N ILE A 52 -12.26 -15.04 3.17
CA ILE A 52 -10.95 -15.03 2.51
C ILE A 52 -9.93 -15.80 3.37
N ALA A 53 -9.87 -15.54 4.65
CA ALA A 53 -8.96 -16.22 5.58
C ALA A 53 -9.18 -17.75 5.61
N GLN A 54 -10.43 -18.20 5.57
CA GLN A 54 -10.76 -19.62 5.69
C GLN A 54 -10.60 -20.41 4.39
N HIS A 55 -10.76 -19.77 3.24
CA HIS A 55 -10.93 -20.52 1.97
C HIS A 55 -9.80 -20.28 0.97
N PHE A 56 -9.11 -19.15 0.98
CA PHE A 56 -8.06 -18.87 0.00
C PHE A 56 -6.68 -19.40 0.43
N LYS A 57 -5.83 -19.66 -0.56
CA LYS A 57 -4.43 -20.05 -0.35
C LYS A 57 -3.64 -18.93 0.35
N ALA A 58 -3.90 -17.69 -0.03
CA ALA A 58 -3.30 -16.48 0.52
C ALA A 58 -4.15 -15.26 0.15
N ALA A 59 -3.86 -14.10 0.76
CA ALA A 59 -4.52 -12.85 0.43
C ALA A 59 -3.53 -11.70 0.23
N VAL A 60 -3.84 -10.81 -0.73
CA VAL A 60 -3.22 -9.50 -0.90
C VAL A 60 -4.30 -8.45 -0.78
N VAL A 61 -4.17 -7.53 0.19
CA VAL A 61 -5.23 -6.57 0.53
C VAL A 61 -4.74 -5.14 0.32
N GLY A 62 -5.27 -4.52 -0.74
CA GLY A 62 -5.07 -3.10 -1.05
C GLY A 62 -6.23 -2.20 -0.63
N THR A 63 -7.31 -2.78 -0.14
CA THR A 63 -8.39 -2.03 0.49
C THR A 63 -7.88 -1.36 1.76
N THR A 64 -8.19 -0.09 1.97
CA THR A 64 -7.82 0.71 3.14
C THR A 64 -9.03 1.00 4.01
N GLY A 65 -8.85 1.63 5.18
CA GLY A 65 -9.96 2.09 6.03
C GLY A 65 -10.54 1.01 6.97
N TRP A 66 -9.78 -0.04 7.27
CA TRP A 66 -10.17 -1.13 8.18
C TRP A 66 -9.23 -1.29 9.40
N ASN A 67 -8.37 -0.30 9.67
CA ASN A 67 -7.36 -0.37 10.74
C ASN A 67 -7.95 -0.60 12.13
N ASP A 68 -9.17 -0.17 12.39
CA ASP A 68 -9.90 -0.37 13.65
C ASP A 68 -10.19 -1.86 13.95
N ILE A 69 -10.28 -2.71 12.91
CA ILE A 69 -10.44 -4.16 13.05
C ILE A 69 -9.15 -4.94 12.75
N ARG A 70 -8.00 -4.28 12.62
CA ARG A 70 -6.73 -4.93 12.24
C ARG A 70 -6.41 -6.14 13.11
N ALA A 71 -6.62 -6.04 14.43
CA ALA A 71 -6.36 -7.15 15.35
C ALA A 71 -7.25 -8.37 15.10
N ASP A 72 -8.51 -8.15 14.73
CA ASP A 72 -9.45 -9.23 14.41
C ASP A 72 -9.10 -9.92 13.09
N VAL A 73 -8.75 -9.12 12.07
CA VAL A 73 -8.27 -9.61 10.77
C VAL A 73 -7.02 -10.45 10.96
N THR A 74 -6.01 -9.93 11.66
CA THR A 74 -4.75 -10.65 11.93
C THR A 74 -5.03 -11.99 12.60
N ARG A 75 -5.84 -12.02 13.67
CA ARG A 75 -6.20 -13.27 14.35
C ARG A 75 -6.90 -14.26 13.44
N ALA A 76 -7.78 -13.80 12.56
CA ALA A 76 -8.51 -14.69 11.64
C ALA A 76 -7.56 -15.37 10.64
N PHE A 77 -6.64 -14.62 10.03
CA PHE A 77 -5.67 -15.15 9.08
C PHE A 77 -4.65 -16.07 9.76
N GLU A 78 -4.14 -15.70 10.94
CA GLU A 78 -3.22 -16.54 11.72
C GLU A 78 -3.89 -17.85 12.17
N ALA A 79 -5.13 -17.80 12.68
CA ALA A 79 -5.88 -18.98 13.08
C ALA A 79 -6.18 -19.94 11.92
N ALA A 80 -6.39 -19.40 10.72
CA ALA A 80 -6.59 -20.18 9.51
C ALA A 80 -5.27 -20.70 8.90
N GLY A 81 -4.13 -20.16 9.29
CA GLY A 81 -2.83 -20.45 8.68
C GLY A 81 -2.69 -19.89 7.27
N THR A 82 -3.49 -18.90 6.90
CA THR A 82 -3.52 -18.29 5.58
C THR A 82 -2.64 -17.04 5.58
N PRO A 83 -1.58 -16.97 4.77
CA PRO A 83 -0.73 -15.78 4.70
C PRO A 83 -1.49 -14.61 4.09
N MET A 84 -1.25 -13.41 4.64
CA MET A 84 -1.83 -12.17 4.13
C MET A 84 -0.75 -11.11 3.99
N VAL A 85 -0.72 -10.45 2.84
CA VAL A 85 0.07 -9.23 2.60
C VAL A 85 -0.88 -8.06 2.42
N HIS A 86 -0.70 -7.00 3.19
CA HIS A 86 -1.48 -5.78 3.04
C HIS A 86 -0.59 -4.56 2.86
N ALA A 87 -1.13 -3.52 2.23
CA ALA A 87 -0.47 -2.22 2.15
C ALA A 87 -1.49 -1.10 1.89
N SER A 88 -1.20 0.08 2.40
CA SER A 88 -1.87 1.31 1.96
C SER A 88 -1.41 1.73 0.55
N ASN A 89 -0.26 1.25 0.11
CA ASN A 89 0.33 1.54 -1.19
C ASN A 89 1.22 0.39 -1.66
N PHE A 90 0.87 -0.23 -2.78
CA PHE A 90 1.64 -1.32 -3.40
C PHE A 90 2.69 -0.84 -4.42
N SER A 91 2.84 0.46 -4.69
CA SER A 91 3.88 0.94 -5.59
C SER A 91 5.27 0.64 -5.04
N LEU A 92 6.09 -0.09 -5.79
CA LEU A 92 7.50 -0.34 -5.43
C LEU A 92 8.27 0.98 -5.30
N GLY A 93 8.00 1.95 -6.19
CA GLY A 93 8.64 3.27 -6.13
C GLY A 93 8.28 4.05 -4.86
N VAL A 94 7.02 3.97 -4.40
CA VAL A 94 6.60 4.60 -3.15
C VAL A 94 7.23 3.90 -1.94
N ASN A 95 7.30 2.56 -1.93
CA ASN A 95 7.95 1.83 -0.84
C ASN A 95 9.46 2.09 -0.79
N ALA A 96 10.13 2.18 -1.94
CA ALA A 96 11.53 2.62 -2.01
C ALA A 96 11.72 4.05 -1.49
N LEU A 97 10.80 4.96 -1.83
CA LEU A 97 10.78 6.32 -1.27
C LEU A 97 10.66 6.28 0.26
N PHE A 98 9.75 5.50 0.81
CA PHE A 98 9.57 5.36 2.26
C PHE A 98 10.83 4.87 2.96
N ALA A 99 11.48 3.83 2.44
CA ALA A 99 12.73 3.29 2.98
C ALA A 99 13.86 4.34 2.95
N ALA A 100 14.01 5.05 1.83
CA ALA A 100 15.02 6.11 1.69
C ALA A 100 14.76 7.27 2.65
N VAL A 101 13.51 7.73 2.77
CA VAL A 101 13.12 8.82 3.67
C VAL A 101 13.32 8.44 5.13
N SER A 102 12.91 7.25 5.54
CA SER A 102 13.12 6.76 6.91
C SER A 102 14.60 6.78 7.27
N ARG A 103 15.45 6.26 6.39
CA ARG A 103 16.90 6.21 6.63
C ARG A 103 17.53 7.61 6.66
N ALA A 104 17.17 8.49 5.70
CA ALA A 104 17.69 9.84 5.63
C ALA A 104 17.29 10.65 6.87
N SER A 105 16.01 10.60 7.27
CA SER A 105 15.50 11.31 8.45
C SER A 105 16.23 10.89 9.73
N ALA A 106 16.49 9.59 9.90
CA ALA A 106 17.23 9.06 11.05
C ALA A 106 18.70 9.56 11.09
N ILE A 107 19.37 9.66 9.94
CA ILE A 107 20.75 10.17 9.85
C ILE A 107 20.81 11.66 10.19
N LEU A 108 19.80 12.42 9.79
CA LEU A 108 19.76 13.88 9.93
C LEU A 108 19.20 14.36 11.28
N LYS A 109 18.87 13.44 12.18
CA LYS A 109 18.34 13.74 13.51
C LYS A 109 19.28 14.67 14.28
N GLY A 110 18.75 15.82 14.74
CA GLY A 110 19.52 16.79 15.50
C GLY A 110 20.50 17.65 14.67
N ALA A 111 20.56 17.48 13.34
CA ALA A 111 21.45 18.24 12.47
C ALA A 111 20.84 19.57 11.95
N GLY A 112 19.68 19.98 12.48
CA GLY A 112 19.07 21.29 12.15
C GLY A 112 18.30 21.34 10.84
N TYR A 113 17.96 20.17 10.27
CA TYR A 113 17.10 20.09 9.07
C TYR A 113 15.64 20.36 9.40
N LYS A 114 14.99 21.11 8.52
CA LYS A 114 13.53 21.28 8.45
C LYS A 114 12.99 20.41 7.33
N ALA A 115 11.76 19.94 7.49
CA ALA A 115 11.12 19.05 6.54
C ALA A 115 9.79 19.63 6.10
N ASP A 116 9.55 19.63 4.77
CA ASP A 116 8.29 20.01 4.14
C ASP A 116 7.87 18.92 3.15
N ILE A 117 6.58 18.63 3.11
CA ILE A 117 5.98 17.66 2.19
C ILE A 117 4.99 18.40 1.29
N GLU A 118 5.11 18.21 -0.01
CA GLU A 118 4.11 18.60 -1.01
C GLU A 118 3.53 17.36 -1.67
N GLU A 119 2.19 17.29 -1.78
CA GLU A 119 1.53 16.25 -2.53
C GLU A 119 0.55 16.83 -3.55
N ILE A 120 0.53 16.29 -4.77
CA ILE A 120 -0.33 16.73 -5.85
C ILE A 120 -1.14 15.53 -6.35
N HIS A 121 -2.47 15.65 -6.41
CA HIS A 121 -3.36 14.64 -6.95
C HIS A 121 -4.47 15.26 -7.78
N HIS A 122 -5.18 14.40 -8.53
CA HIS A 122 -6.35 14.80 -9.32
C HIS A 122 -7.45 15.43 -8.47
N ILE A 123 -8.28 16.25 -9.10
CA ILE A 123 -9.35 17.02 -8.44
C ILE A 123 -10.42 16.16 -7.77
N HIS A 124 -10.55 14.88 -8.16
CA HIS A 124 -11.54 13.94 -7.61
C HIS A 124 -11.07 13.21 -6.33
N LYS A 125 -9.83 13.47 -5.87
CA LYS A 125 -9.31 12.86 -4.65
C LYS A 125 -9.87 13.56 -3.41
N LEU A 126 -10.64 12.81 -2.61
CA LEU A 126 -11.39 13.35 -1.47
C LEU A 126 -10.52 13.57 -0.22
N ASP A 127 -9.60 12.64 0.05
CA ASP A 127 -8.72 12.74 1.22
C ASP A 127 -7.58 13.74 0.98
N ALA A 128 -7.37 14.63 1.93
CA ALA A 128 -6.26 15.58 1.99
C ALA A 128 -5.83 15.75 3.47
N PRO A 129 -4.56 15.51 3.82
CA PRO A 129 -3.50 14.90 2.98
C PRO A 129 -3.77 13.44 2.61
N SER A 130 -3.12 12.98 1.52
CA SER A 130 -3.18 11.59 1.07
C SER A 130 -2.58 10.62 2.09
N GLY A 131 -2.94 9.33 2.00
CA GLY A 131 -2.35 8.28 2.84
C GLY A 131 -0.83 8.23 2.73
N THR A 132 -0.29 8.32 1.51
CA THR A 132 1.17 8.37 1.25
C THR A 132 1.85 9.56 1.92
N ALA A 133 1.25 10.76 1.84
CA ALA A 133 1.79 11.94 2.50
C ALA A 133 1.78 11.82 4.04
N LYS A 134 0.73 11.21 4.60
CA LYS A 134 0.67 10.92 6.05
C LYS A 134 1.74 9.92 6.48
N THR A 135 1.97 8.87 5.69
CA THR A 135 3.05 7.90 5.97
C THR A 135 4.42 8.56 5.89
N LEU A 136 4.68 9.38 4.86
CA LEU A 136 5.92 10.16 4.78
C LEU A 136 6.12 11.04 6.00
N ALA A 137 5.07 11.74 6.44
CA ALA A 137 5.15 12.60 7.62
C ALA A 137 5.48 11.83 8.89
N SER A 138 4.88 10.65 9.10
CA SER A 138 5.20 9.78 10.24
C SER A 138 6.66 9.33 10.22
N LEU A 139 7.17 8.89 9.06
CA LEU A 139 8.57 8.47 8.91
C LEU A 139 9.56 9.60 9.19
N VAL A 140 9.23 10.81 8.74
CA VAL A 140 10.03 12.01 9.04
C VAL A 140 9.99 12.35 10.53
N GLU A 141 8.81 12.34 11.14
CA GLU A 141 8.63 12.64 12.56
C GLU A 141 9.37 11.63 13.45
N GLU A 142 9.29 10.34 13.14
CA GLU A 142 10.02 9.28 13.83
C GLU A 142 11.54 9.42 13.70
N GLY A 143 12.03 9.71 12.49
CA GLY A 143 13.46 9.80 12.18
C GLY A 143 14.07 11.13 12.62
N LEU A 144 13.50 12.25 12.21
CA LEU A 144 14.04 13.61 12.45
C LEU A 144 13.68 14.15 13.85
N GLY A 145 12.55 13.68 14.42
CA GLY A 145 12.02 14.15 15.69
C GLY A 145 11.15 15.41 15.61
N THR A 146 10.82 15.86 14.40
CA THR A 146 9.96 17.02 14.14
C THR A 146 8.92 16.68 13.08
N LYS A 147 7.69 17.11 13.29
CA LYS A 147 6.60 16.89 12.35
C LYS A 147 6.73 17.83 11.15
N PRO A 148 6.75 17.33 9.90
CA PRO A 148 6.77 18.18 8.72
C PRO A 148 5.41 18.84 8.47
N GLU A 149 5.42 19.99 7.79
CA GLU A 149 4.20 20.55 7.19
C GLU A 149 3.85 19.77 5.93
N ILE A 150 2.55 19.67 5.63
CA ILE A 150 2.05 19.00 4.43
C ILE A 150 1.19 19.97 3.63
N THR A 151 1.61 20.28 2.42
CA THR A 151 0.84 21.03 1.45
C THR A 151 0.17 20.05 0.49
N SER A 152 -1.16 20.09 0.40
CA SER A 152 -1.95 19.25 -0.50
C SER A 152 -2.51 20.05 -1.64
N ILE A 153 -2.16 19.69 -2.89
CA ILE A 153 -2.62 20.33 -4.12
C ILE A 153 -3.56 19.37 -4.87
N ARG A 154 -4.62 19.90 -5.45
CA ARG A 154 -5.55 19.16 -6.32
C ARG A 154 -5.53 19.81 -7.68
N GLU A 155 -5.04 19.07 -8.70
CA GLU A 155 -4.79 19.61 -10.04
C GLU A 155 -5.08 18.56 -11.12
N GLY A 156 -5.94 18.90 -12.07
CA GLY A 156 -6.23 18.11 -13.26
C GLY A 156 -6.50 16.64 -12.94
N GLU A 157 -5.83 15.77 -13.70
CA GLU A 157 -5.93 14.31 -13.57
C GLU A 157 -4.61 13.69 -13.05
N VAL A 158 -3.81 14.43 -12.30
CA VAL A 158 -2.51 13.99 -11.75
C VAL A 158 -2.70 12.71 -10.92
N PRO A 159 -2.07 11.59 -11.27
CA PRO A 159 -2.26 10.32 -10.55
C PRO A 159 -1.72 10.34 -9.12
N GLY A 160 -0.66 11.11 -8.89
CA GLY A 160 -0.05 11.34 -7.58
C GLY A 160 1.42 11.70 -7.67
N ILE A 161 1.77 12.82 -7.08
CA ILE A 161 3.15 13.28 -6.91
C ILE A 161 3.36 13.52 -5.41
N HIS A 162 4.49 13.08 -4.89
CA HIS A 162 4.88 13.32 -3.50
C HIS A 162 6.32 13.81 -3.49
N THR A 163 6.56 14.98 -2.90
CA THR A 163 7.87 15.57 -2.75
C THR A 163 8.13 15.83 -1.28
N LEU A 164 9.21 15.28 -0.73
CA LEU A 164 9.76 15.64 0.56
C LEU A 164 11.01 16.48 0.34
N THR A 165 11.07 17.62 0.99
CA THR A 165 12.27 18.47 1.06
C THR A 165 12.79 18.46 2.49
N LEU A 166 14.09 18.16 2.64
CA LEU A 166 14.84 18.30 3.89
C LEU A 166 15.88 19.40 3.67
N GLU A 167 15.79 20.50 4.40
CA GLU A 167 16.61 21.68 4.19
C GLU A 167 17.29 22.15 5.48
N SER A 168 18.59 22.44 5.39
CA SER A 168 19.40 23.04 6.42
C SER A 168 19.98 24.38 5.96
N ALA A 169 20.81 25.02 6.79
CA ALA A 169 21.55 26.21 6.37
C ALA A 169 22.65 25.91 5.33
N CYS A 170 23.02 24.62 5.14
CA CYS A 170 24.17 24.23 4.35
C CYS A 170 23.76 23.56 3.02
N ASP A 171 22.65 22.83 3.02
CA ASP A 171 22.23 22.04 1.86
C ASP A 171 20.73 21.71 1.90
N LYS A 172 20.27 21.10 0.80
CA LYS A 172 18.90 20.64 0.61
C LYS A 172 18.89 19.25 -0.03
N LEU A 173 18.12 18.36 0.55
CA LEU A 173 17.79 17.07 -0.07
C LEU A 173 16.33 17.08 -0.53
N THR A 174 16.09 16.52 -1.70
CA THR A 174 14.73 16.37 -2.24
C THR A 174 14.50 14.93 -2.64
N PHE A 175 13.45 14.34 -2.10
CA PHE A 175 12.93 13.02 -2.46
C PHE A 175 11.62 13.21 -3.19
N ARG A 176 11.52 12.77 -4.43
CA ARG A 176 10.33 12.94 -5.26
C ARG A 176 9.92 11.61 -5.88
N HIS A 177 8.66 11.26 -5.73
CA HIS A 177 8.00 10.19 -6.46
C HIS A 177 6.88 10.79 -7.31
N GLU A 178 6.79 10.39 -8.56
CA GLU A 178 5.75 10.77 -9.50
C GLU A 178 5.16 9.52 -10.16
N ALA A 179 3.88 9.28 -9.92
CA ALA A 179 3.15 8.22 -10.59
C ALA A 179 2.69 8.70 -11.97
N PHE A 180 3.01 7.97 -13.02
CA PHE A 180 2.49 8.24 -14.38
C PHE A 180 1.13 7.56 -14.62
N SER A 181 0.84 6.52 -13.87
CA SER A 181 -0.44 5.81 -13.91
C SER A 181 -0.65 5.02 -12.61
N ARG A 182 -1.85 4.43 -12.46
CA ARG A 182 -2.15 3.51 -11.36
C ARG A 182 -1.63 2.08 -11.57
N GLU A 183 -0.99 1.81 -12.70
CA GLU A 183 -0.47 0.48 -13.04
C GLU A 183 0.60 0.01 -12.06
N GLY A 184 1.46 0.93 -11.55
CA GLY A 184 2.47 0.60 -10.54
C GLY A 184 1.90 -0.02 -9.26
N PHE A 185 0.69 0.35 -8.86
CA PHE A 185 0.01 -0.28 -7.71
C PHE A 185 -0.43 -1.71 -8.03
N ALA A 186 -0.95 -1.95 -9.25
CA ALA A 186 -1.36 -3.28 -9.69
C ALA A 186 -0.15 -4.21 -9.85
N GLN A 187 0.95 -3.70 -10.40
CA GLN A 187 2.21 -4.44 -10.53
C GLN A 187 2.76 -4.86 -9.17
N GLY A 188 2.74 -3.97 -8.19
CA GLY A 188 3.16 -4.27 -6.83
C GLY A 188 2.24 -5.26 -6.13
N ALA A 189 0.92 -5.15 -6.30
CA ALA A 189 -0.03 -6.12 -5.75
C ALA A 189 0.16 -7.54 -6.34
N VAL A 190 0.42 -7.65 -7.64
CA VAL A 190 0.75 -8.94 -8.27
C VAL A 190 2.11 -9.45 -7.77
N THR A 191 3.09 -8.58 -7.56
CA THR A 191 4.36 -8.96 -6.94
C THR A 191 4.14 -9.46 -5.51
N ALA A 192 3.34 -8.77 -4.70
CA ALA A 192 2.96 -9.22 -3.36
C ALA A 192 2.29 -10.61 -3.38
N ALA A 193 1.41 -10.87 -4.36
CA ALA A 193 0.77 -12.17 -4.52
C ALA A 193 1.79 -13.29 -4.77
N LEU A 194 2.82 -13.05 -5.56
CA LEU A 194 3.91 -14.01 -5.78
C LEU A 194 4.75 -14.24 -4.52
N LEU A 195 4.95 -13.19 -3.71
CA LEU A 195 5.70 -13.28 -2.46
C LEU A 195 4.96 -14.03 -1.34
N THR A 196 3.66 -14.31 -1.50
CA THR A 196 2.92 -15.11 -0.51
C THR A 196 3.33 -16.58 -0.49
N GLU A 197 4.07 -17.06 -1.49
CA GLU A 197 4.51 -18.46 -1.55
C GLU A 197 5.49 -18.78 -0.42
N GLY A 198 5.13 -19.71 0.44
CA GLY A 198 5.91 -20.09 1.63
C GLY A 198 5.85 -19.10 2.79
N LEU A 199 5.12 -17.99 2.64
CA LEU A 199 4.92 -17.01 3.71
C LEU A 199 3.98 -17.57 4.78
N GLN A 200 4.11 -17.08 6.01
CA GLN A 200 3.21 -17.38 7.13
C GLN A 200 2.84 -16.09 7.85
N GLY A 201 1.58 -16.00 8.32
CA GLY A 201 1.12 -14.85 9.09
C GLY A 201 0.72 -13.64 8.23
N VAL A 202 0.62 -12.49 8.88
CA VAL A 202 0.15 -11.23 8.28
C VAL A 202 1.30 -10.24 8.23
N HIS A 203 1.58 -9.73 7.02
CA HIS A 203 2.71 -8.83 6.76
C HIS A 203 2.28 -7.55 6.07
N GLU A 204 2.98 -6.47 6.36
CA GLU A 204 2.92 -5.30 5.51
C GLU A 204 3.85 -5.48 4.30
N PHE A 205 3.43 -5.04 3.11
CA PHE A 205 4.20 -5.25 1.87
C PHE A 205 5.63 -4.70 1.96
N SER A 206 5.81 -3.58 2.65
CA SER A 206 7.13 -2.98 2.90
C SER A 206 8.11 -3.87 3.67
N GLU A 207 7.62 -4.84 4.45
CA GLU A 207 8.45 -5.78 5.20
C GLU A 207 9.05 -6.88 4.31
N LEU A 208 8.51 -7.05 3.10
CA LEU A 208 8.89 -8.10 2.16
C LEU A 208 9.81 -7.60 1.03
N LEU A 209 10.17 -6.29 1.04
CA LEU A 209 10.98 -5.62 0.02
C LEU A 209 12.47 -5.40 0.46
#